data_566c4920672cadc6a466d5a07fa397ea
#
_entry.id   566c4920672cadc6a466d5a07fa397ea
#
_cell.length_a   1.000
_cell.length_b   1.000
_cell.length_c   1.000
_cell.angle_alpha   90.00
_cell.angle_beta   90.00
_cell.angle_gamma   90.00
#
_symmetry.space_group_name_H-M   'P 1'
#
loop_
_entity.id
_entity.type
_entity.pdbx_description
1 polymer ?
#
loop_
_entity_poly.entity_id
_entity_poly.type
_entity_poly.pdbx_seq_one_letter_code
_entity_poly.pdbx_strand_id
1 'polypeptide(L)'
;MISVIVCTFNRAELLRELLQTLCAQTVAFTQYEVIVVDNGSTDQTKTVTVAFTTRYPQVRYCFEPRQGLSHARNRGWQEAKGDYVAYIDDDCKAPPDWLAVAQEIIETVAPVEFGGPHYPFYNTAKPHWWRDAYDSQHTGGYERAAGYLEPSMDLIGNNLFFQHAIFAQIGGFDPTLGVIGNTLRYGEETEMHVRLCRRDPTHRAYYDPRLFVYHLVRPEKLSLCWQLRSTFMHGRAYYPIYGAEAQSFTRQSSLFFPLYALLIGLRTLFQSWLWRDRKRYPYWQNYLYESTALDYCLHRLGMWSAYIQTLWPLRLHKRSRHGA
;
A
#
# COMPACT_ATOMS: atom_id res chain seq x y z
N MET A 1 -5.52 18.48 -15.99
CA MET A 1 -5.60 18.76 -14.51
C MET A 1 -5.38 17.47 -13.75
N ILE A 2 -4.73 17.53 -12.55
CA ILE A 2 -4.50 16.35 -11.69
C ILE A 2 -5.39 16.45 -10.44
N SER A 3 -6.12 15.39 -10.08
CA SER A 3 -6.82 15.26 -8.80
C SER A 3 -5.99 14.42 -7.85
N VAL A 4 -5.42 15.04 -6.82
CA VAL A 4 -4.65 14.36 -5.76
C VAL A 4 -5.62 13.86 -4.69
N ILE A 5 -5.66 12.56 -4.46
CA ILE A 5 -6.51 11.90 -3.48
C ILE A 5 -5.67 11.49 -2.27
N VAL A 6 -6.08 11.98 -1.11
CA VAL A 6 -5.49 11.64 0.19
C VAL A 6 -6.55 10.91 1.01
N CYS A 7 -6.38 9.60 1.21
CA CYS A 7 -7.25 8.82 2.10
C CYS A 7 -6.67 8.85 3.51
N THR A 8 -7.53 9.12 4.50
CA THR A 8 -7.06 9.25 5.89
C THR A 8 -8.06 8.66 6.89
N PHE A 9 -7.54 8.13 8.01
CA PHE A 9 -8.33 7.62 9.12
C PHE A 9 -7.56 7.81 10.44
N ASN A 10 -8.05 8.71 11.31
CA ASN A 10 -7.49 9.00 12.64
C ASN A 10 -5.98 9.37 12.61
N ARG A 11 -5.60 10.30 11.71
CA ARG A 11 -4.19 10.71 11.51
C ARG A 11 -4.06 12.21 11.26
N ALA A 12 -4.77 13.02 12.03
CA ALA A 12 -4.86 14.47 11.83
C ALA A 12 -3.52 15.18 11.67
N GLU A 13 -2.49 14.82 12.46
CA GLU A 13 -1.19 15.51 12.41
C GLU A 13 -0.37 15.09 11.16
N LEU A 14 -0.37 13.82 10.80
CA LEU A 14 0.30 13.36 9.57
C LEU A 14 -0.35 13.99 8.32
N LEU A 15 -1.68 13.99 8.29
CA LEU A 15 -2.44 14.68 7.24
C LEU A 15 -2.08 16.16 7.15
N ARG A 16 -1.92 16.86 8.29
CA ARG A 16 -1.53 18.26 8.33
C ARG A 16 -0.18 18.47 7.64
N GLU A 17 0.82 17.63 7.97
CA GLU A 17 2.16 17.70 7.38
C GLU A 17 2.11 17.45 5.86
N LEU A 18 1.37 16.44 5.41
CA LEU A 18 1.19 16.18 3.99
C LEU A 18 0.53 17.36 3.28
N LEU A 19 -0.59 17.88 3.79
CA LEU A 19 -1.32 19.00 3.17
C LEU A 19 -0.45 20.26 3.04
N GLN A 20 0.46 20.50 3.98
CA GLN A 20 1.44 21.60 3.86
C GLN A 20 2.32 21.42 2.63
N THR A 21 2.80 20.21 2.33
CA THR A 21 3.63 19.93 1.15
C THR A 21 2.82 20.00 -0.15
N LEU A 22 1.57 19.52 -0.14
CA LEU A 22 0.69 19.58 -1.32
C LEU A 22 0.24 21.01 -1.65
N CYS A 23 0.09 21.87 -0.65
CA CYS A 23 -0.22 23.28 -0.86
C CYS A 23 1.03 24.14 -1.20
N ALA A 24 2.23 23.57 -1.15
CA ALA A 24 3.51 24.23 -1.48
C ALA A 24 4.09 23.75 -2.83
N GLN A 25 3.27 23.09 -3.68
CA GLN A 25 3.71 22.68 -5.00
C GLN A 25 4.02 23.85 -5.92
N THR A 26 5.00 23.66 -6.83
CA THR A 26 5.44 24.70 -7.77
C THR A 26 4.45 24.96 -8.90
N VAL A 27 3.54 24.03 -9.19
CA VAL A 27 2.48 24.20 -10.19
C VAL A 27 1.36 25.10 -9.67
N ALA A 28 0.70 25.82 -10.57
CA ALA A 28 -0.42 26.69 -10.21
C ALA A 28 -1.59 25.88 -9.65
N PHE A 29 -2.23 26.38 -8.58
CA PHE A 29 -3.37 25.67 -7.94
C PHE A 29 -4.63 25.58 -8.80
N THR A 30 -4.65 26.17 -9.98
CA THR A 30 -5.68 25.93 -11.00
C THR A 30 -5.44 24.65 -11.81
N GLN A 31 -4.26 24.05 -11.70
CA GLN A 31 -3.85 22.87 -12.46
C GLN A 31 -4.02 21.57 -11.69
N TYR A 32 -4.33 21.64 -10.39
CA TYR A 32 -4.60 20.47 -9.57
C TYR A 32 -5.65 20.76 -8.50
N GLU A 33 -6.24 19.71 -7.97
CA GLU A 33 -7.05 19.74 -6.75
C GLU A 33 -6.54 18.69 -5.76
N VAL A 34 -6.83 18.88 -4.48
CA VAL A 34 -6.55 17.93 -3.41
C VAL A 34 -7.87 17.50 -2.78
N ILE A 35 -8.18 16.21 -2.83
CA ILE A 35 -9.39 15.63 -2.25
C ILE A 35 -8.97 14.82 -1.04
N VAL A 36 -9.25 15.34 0.16
CA VAL A 36 -9.07 14.60 1.40
C VAL A 36 -10.30 13.76 1.66
N VAL A 37 -10.14 12.43 1.59
CA VAL A 37 -11.21 11.48 1.88
C VAL A 37 -11.03 10.96 3.30
N ASP A 38 -11.86 11.48 4.21
CA ASP A 38 -11.94 11.06 5.60
C ASP A 38 -12.77 9.77 5.71
N ASN A 39 -12.13 8.68 6.07
CA ASN A 39 -12.75 7.35 6.14
C ASN A 39 -13.33 7.03 7.53
N GLY A 40 -14.07 7.99 8.11
CA GLY A 40 -14.75 7.83 9.38
C GLY A 40 -13.89 8.14 10.60
N SER A 41 -12.99 9.14 10.51
CA SER A 41 -12.15 9.56 11.62
C SER A 41 -12.96 10.13 12.80
N THR A 42 -12.44 9.93 14.01
CA THR A 42 -13.00 10.43 15.28
C THR A 42 -12.07 11.44 15.96
N ASP A 43 -10.90 11.68 15.39
CA ASP A 43 -9.91 12.66 15.85
C ASP A 43 -10.13 14.05 15.21
N GLN A 44 -9.10 14.89 15.20
CA GLN A 44 -9.14 16.23 14.62
C GLN A 44 -9.00 16.27 13.08
N THR A 45 -9.09 15.13 12.37
CA THR A 45 -8.90 15.02 10.91
C THR A 45 -9.79 15.99 10.15
N LYS A 46 -11.10 16.03 10.48
CA LYS A 46 -12.05 16.97 9.84
C LYS A 46 -11.67 18.44 10.10
N THR A 47 -11.34 18.77 11.36
CA THR A 47 -10.96 20.14 11.75
C THR A 47 -9.73 20.61 11.00
N VAL A 48 -8.70 19.76 10.90
CA VAL A 48 -7.48 20.02 10.15
C VAL A 48 -7.83 20.28 8.68
N THR A 49 -8.58 19.41 8.04
CA THR A 49 -8.92 19.54 6.62
C THR A 49 -9.70 20.82 6.35
N VAL A 50 -10.70 21.15 7.18
CA VAL A 50 -11.52 22.37 7.03
C VAL A 50 -10.65 23.63 7.14
N ALA A 51 -9.65 23.65 8.01
CA ALA A 51 -8.71 24.79 8.09
C ALA A 51 -7.94 24.98 6.77
N PHE A 52 -7.57 23.89 6.09
CA PHE A 52 -6.93 23.97 4.77
C PHE A 52 -7.91 24.39 3.68
N THR A 53 -9.15 23.87 3.66
CA THR A 53 -10.15 24.29 2.64
C THR A 53 -10.46 25.77 2.69
N THR A 54 -10.38 26.40 3.85
CA THR A 54 -10.62 27.83 4.02
C THR A 54 -9.48 28.66 3.42
N ARG A 55 -8.24 28.17 3.48
CA ARG A 55 -7.05 28.90 3.02
C ARG A 55 -6.67 28.59 1.57
N TYR A 56 -6.97 27.37 1.10
CA TYR A 56 -6.54 26.84 -0.19
C TYR A 56 -7.76 26.31 -0.97
N PRO A 57 -8.25 27.07 -1.98
CA PRO A 57 -9.49 26.73 -2.69
C PRO A 57 -9.43 25.42 -3.48
N GLN A 58 -8.22 24.94 -3.79
CA GLN A 58 -8.01 23.65 -4.46
C GLN A 58 -8.15 22.44 -3.50
N VAL A 59 -8.22 22.64 -2.17
CA VAL A 59 -8.39 21.56 -1.19
C VAL A 59 -9.87 21.33 -0.92
N ARG A 60 -10.32 20.09 -1.00
CA ARG A 60 -11.72 19.69 -0.70
C ARG A 60 -11.75 18.58 0.34
N TYR A 61 -12.74 18.62 1.21
CA TYR A 61 -13.06 17.55 2.17
C TYR A 61 -14.16 16.67 1.63
N CYS A 62 -13.97 15.37 1.72
CA CYS A 62 -14.95 14.35 1.38
C CYS A 62 -15.05 13.32 2.51
N PHE A 63 -16.24 12.86 2.84
CA PHE A 63 -16.47 11.84 3.89
C PHE A 63 -16.91 10.52 3.25
N GLU A 64 -16.25 9.42 3.63
CA GLU A 64 -16.64 8.06 3.25
C GLU A 64 -16.96 7.25 4.52
N PRO A 65 -18.25 6.94 4.76
CA PRO A 65 -18.65 6.24 5.99
C PRO A 65 -18.30 4.75 6.03
N ARG A 66 -18.11 4.12 4.87
CA ARG A 66 -17.72 2.71 4.78
C ARG A 66 -16.22 2.59 5.05
N GLN A 67 -15.86 2.03 6.19
CA GLN A 67 -14.44 1.84 6.53
C GLN A 67 -13.74 0.90 5.56
N GLY A 68 -12.54 1.31 5.13
CA GLY A 68 -11.64 0.59 4.24
C GLY A 68 -10.96 1.50 3.24
N LEU A 69 -9.65 1.31 3.06
CA LEU A 69 -8.82 2.12 2.16
C LEU A 69 -9.38 2.11 0.73
N SER A 70 -9.78 0.95 0.22
CA SER A 70 -10.38 0.82 -1.11
C SER A 70 -11.70 1.60 -1.24
N HIS A 71 -12.53 1.66 -0.19
CA HIS A 71 -13.73 2.50 -0.19
C HIS A 71 -13.36 3.98 -0.28
N ALA A 72 -12.37 4.42 0.51
CA ALA A 72 -11.90 5.80 0.49
C ALA A 72 -11.27 6.17 -0.87
N ARG A 73 -10.43 5.31 -1.45
CA ARG A 73 -9.85 5.52 -2.78
C ARG A 73 -10.94 5.58 -3.86
N ASN A 74 -11.95 4.72 -3.75
CA ASN A 74 -13.10 4.72 -4.67
C ASN A 74 -13.92 6.01 -4.56
N ARG A 75 -14.16 6.48 -3.36
CA ARG A 75 -14.82 7.78 -3.17
C ARG A 75 -13.98 8.91 -3.79
N GLY A 76 -12.67 8.86 -3.63
CA GLY A 76 -11.75 9.88 -4.15
C GLY A 76 -11.83 10.02 -5.67
N TRP A 77 -11.69 8.94 -6.43
CA TRP A 77 -11.73 9.03 -7.89
C TRP A 77 -13.11 9.42 -8.43
N GLN A 78 -14.21 9.04 -7.73
CA GLN A 78 -15.57 9.46 -8.09
C GLN A 78 -15.81 10.96 -7.92
N GLU A 79 -15.11 11.59 -6.97
CA GLU A 79 -15.16 13.04 -6.73
C GLU A 79 -14.13 13.81 -7.58
N ALA A 80 -13.19 13.13 -8.21
CA ALA A 80 -12.11 13.73 -8.98
C ALA A 80 -12.64 14.41 -10.25
N LYS A 81 -12.05 15.56 -10.58
CA LYS A 81 -12.36 16.35 -11.79
C LYS A 81 -11.21 16.36 -12.79
N GLY A 82 -10.04 15.89 -12.39
CA GLY A 82 -8.84 15.86 -13.22
C GLY A 82 -8.87 14.73 -14.24
N ASP A 83 -8.10 14.90 -15.31
CA ASP A 83 -7.88 13.88 -16.32
C ASP A 83 -7.02 12.73 -15.79
N TYR A 84 -6.24 13.02 -14.75
CA TYR A 84 -5.44 12.07 -13.98
C TYR A 84 -5.77 12.16 -12.50
N VAL A 85 -5.72 11.01 -11.85
CA VAL A 85 -5.91 10.82 -10.42
C VAL A 85 -4.60 10.37 -9.81
N ALA A 86 -4.14 11.07 -8.78
CA ALA A 86 -2.94 10.73 -8.02
C ALA A 86 -3.33 10.25 -6.62
N TYR A 87 -2.79 9.12 -6.18
CA TYR A 87 -2.93 8.64 -4.81
C TYR A 87 -1.62 8.88 -4.06
N ILE A 88 -1.72 9.48 -2.89
CA ILE A 88 -0.63 9.69 -1.94
C ILE A 88 -1.14 9.42 -0.52
N ASP A 89 -0.39 8.67 0.27
CA ASP A 89 -0.79 8.32 1.63
C ASP A 89 -0.63 9.51 2.59
N ASP A 90 -1.46 9.57 3.63
CA ASP A 90 -1.52 10.65 4.61
C ASP A 90 -0.25 10.77 5.49
N ASP A 91 0.64 9.77 5.46
CA ASP A 91 1.94 9.73 6.13
C ASP A 91 3.13 9.95 5.15
N CYS A 92 2.84 10.54 3.99
CA CYS A 92 3.84 10.96 3.01
C CYS A 92 4.17 12.46 3.08
N LYS A 93 5.28 12.86 2.40
CA LYS A 93 5.64 14.25 2.09
C LYS A 93 6.02 14.33 0.62
N ALA A 94 5.36 15.21 -0.14
CA ALA A 94 5.65 15.43 -1.54
C ALA A 94 6.74 16.49 -1.70
N PRO A 95 7.78 16.29 -2.54
CA PRO A 95 8.69 17.37 -2.96
C PRO A 95 7.93 18.51 -3.64
N PRO A 96 8.46 19.74 -3.62
CA PRO A 96 7.78 20.90 -4.21
C PRO A 96 7.49 20.78 -5.71
N ASP A 97 8.27 19.99 -6.43
CA ASP A 97 8.18 19.74 -7.87
C ASP A 97 7.45 18.43 -8.24
N TRP A 98 6.91 17.71 -7.27
CA TRP A 98 6.26 16.41 -7.47
C TRP A 98 5.14 16.46 -8.54
N LEU A 99 4.25 17.47 -8.47
CA LEU A 99 3.21 17.64 -9.48
C LEU A 99 3.76 18.17 -10.82
N ALA A 100 4.82 18.95 -10.82
CA ALA A 100 5.45 19.43 -12.05
C ALA A 100 6.08 18.26 -12.83
N VAL A 101 6.76 17.34 -12.14
CA VAL A 101 7.28 16.11 -12.73
C VAL A 101 6.13 15.24 -13.26
N ALA A 102 5.04 15.10 -12.51
CA ALA A 102 3.86 14.35 -12.97
C ALA A 102 3.25 14.97 -14.24
N GLN A 103 3.15 16.30 -14.34
CA GLN A 103 2.66 16.98 -15.54
C GLN A 103 3.57 16.74 -16.75
N GLU A 104 4.89 16.83 -16.58
CA GLU A 104 5.85 16.52 -17.64
C GLU A 104 5.66 15.09 -18.17
N ILE A 105 5.49 14.09 -17.28
CA ILE A 105 5.23 12.70 -17.66
C ILE A 105 3.91 12.59 -18.44
N ILE A 106 2.86 13.26 -17.97
CA ILE A 106 1.55 13.25 -18.64
C ILE A 106 1.66 13.86 -20.06
N GLU A 107 2.38 14.96 -20.21
CA GLU A 107 2.52 15.66 -21.49
C GLU A 107 3.42 14.91 -22.48
N THR A 108 4.45 14.21 -22.01
CA THR A 108 5.45 13.56 -22.88
C THR A 108 5.17 12.09 -23.15
N VAL A 109 4.58 11.37 -22.20
CA VAL A 109 4.37 9.90 -22.26
C VAL A 109 2.88 9.55 -22.28
N ALA A 110 2.05 10.29 -21.57
CA ALA A 110 0.60 10.05 -21.37
C ALA A 110 0.26 8.61 -20.94
N PRO A 111 0.92 8.06 -19.90
CA PRO A 111 0.73 6.67 -19.50
C PRO A 111 -0.64 6.48 -18.81
N VAL A 112 -1.21 5.27 -18.90
CA VAL A 112 -2.46 4.91 -18.21
C VAL A 112 -2.23 4.79 -16.70
N GLU A 113 -1.09 4.26 -16.30
CA GLU A 113 -0.65 4.04 -14.93
C GLU A 113 0.81 4.45 -14.79
N PHE A 114 1.14 5.28 -13.80
CA PHE A 114 2.52 5.68 -13.54
C PHE A 114 2.76 6.05 -12.09
N GLY A 115 4.02 6.13 -11.72
CA GLY A 115 4.45 6.50 -10.39
C GLY A 115 5.97 6.53 -10.26
N GLY A 116 6.44 6.58 -9.03
CA GLY A 116 7.87 6.62 -8.75
C GLY A 116 8.20 6.06 -7.38
N PRO A 117 9.45 6.16 -6.95
CA PRO A 117 9.89 5.61 -5.69
C PRO A 117 9.34 6.39 -4.50
N HIS A 118 9.38 5.78 -3.34
CA HIS A 118 9.25 6.45 -2.06
C HIS A 118 10.50 6.23 -1.22
N TYR A 119 10.92 7.27 -0.51
CA TYR A 119 12.09 7.20 0.37
C TYR A 119 11.65 7.22 1.82
N PRO A 120 12.19 6.33 2.67
CA PRO A 120 11.79 6.27 4.06
C PRO A 120 12.26 7.50 4.83
N PHE A 121 11.41 8.02 5.72
CA PHE A 121 11.85 8.90 6.79
C PHE A 121 11.30 8.41 8.13
N TYR A 122 11.90 8.85 9.21
CA TYR A 122 11.66 8.36 10.56
C TYR A 122 11.41 9.53 11.50
N ASN A 123 10.39 9.41 12.35
CA ASN A 123 10.12 10.34 13.44
C ASN A 123 10.50 9.76 14.81
N THR A 124 11.07 8.56 14.85
CA THR A 124 11.56 7.87 16.04
C THR A 124 12.92 7.24 15.77
N ALA A 125 13.68 6.96 16.83
CA ALA A 125 14.93 6.21 16.71
C ALA A 125 14.68 4.80 16.19
N LYS A 126 15.53 4.35 15.26
CA LYS A 126 15.53 2.97 14.77
C LYS A 126 15.95 2.03 15.92
N PRO A 127 15.36 0.84 16.05
CA PRO A 127 15.78 -0.12 17.06
C PRO A 127 17.22 -0.61 16.76
N HIS A 128 17.93 -1.00 17.80
CA HIS A 128 19.37 -1.39 17.72
C HIS A 128 19.69 -2.52 16.74
N TRP A 129 18.71 -3.36 16.38
CA TRP A 129 18.86 -4.44 15.41
C TRP A 129 18.61 -4.01 13.97
N TRP A 130 18.02 -2.82 13.75
CA TRP A 130 17.70 -2.29 12.41
C TRP A 130 18.99 -1.90 11.68
N ARG A 131 19.10 -2.30 10.41
CA ARG A 131 20.21 -1.92 9.53
C ARG A 131 19.73 -0.94 8.48
N ASP A 132 20.59 -0.04 8.04
CA ASP A 132 20.28 0.89 6.96
C ASP A 132 19.95 0.16 5.65
N ALA A 133 20.56 -1.02 5.43
CA ALA A 133 20.22 -1.87 4.30
C ALA A 133 18.74 -2.32 4.28
N TYR A 134 18.04 -2.29 5.42
CA TYR A 134 16.61 -2.62 5.46
C TYR A 134 15.73 -1.48 4.98
N ASP A 135 16.26 -0.26 4.91
CA ASP A 135 15.56 0.90 4.39
C ASP A 135 15.21 0.73 2.90
N SER A 136 16.02 0.00 2.13
CA SER A 136 15.75 -0.31 0.73
C SER A 136 14.43 -1.06 0.51
N GLN A 137 13.97 -1.86 1.48
CA GLN A 137 12.67 -2.52 1.42
C GLN A 137 11.49 -1.55 1.60
N HIS A 138 11.78 -0.32 2.08
CA HIS A 138 10.82 0.76 2.21
C HIS A 138 10.97 1.83 1.11
N THR A 139 11.80 1.59 0.09
CA THR A 139 12.01 2.53 -1.04
C THR A 139 11.23 2.16 -2.30
N GLY A 140 10.30 1.21 -2.23
CA GLY A 140 9.68 0.69 -3.44
C GLY A 140 10.66 -0.05 -4.37
N GLY A 141 11.88 -0.30 -3.93
CA GLY A 141 12.80 -1.29 -4.48
C GLY A 141 13.42 -1.00 -5.84
N TYR A 142 13.21 0.19 -6.43
CA TYR A 142 13.59 0.39 -7.82
C TYR A 142 14.59 1.54 -8.01
N GLU A 143 15.86 1.24 -7.91
CA GLU A 143 16.91 2.08 -8.49
C GLU A 143 16.99 1.77 -10.00
N ARG A 144 16.15 2.40 -10.81
CA ARG A 144 16.17 2.23 -12.27
C ARG A 144 15.88 3.55 -12.99
N ALA A 145 16.25 3.59 -14.27
CA ALA A 145 15.93 4.71 -15.14
C ALA A 145 14.41 4.81 -15.39
N ALA A 146 13.96 5.98 -15.80
CA ALA A 146 12.59 6.20 -16.24
C ALA A 146 12.24 5.28 -17.43
N GLY A 147 11.03 4.72 -17.41
CA GLY A 147 10.57 3.83 -18.47
C GLY A 147 9.41 2.92 -18.03
N TYR A 148 8.91 2.15 -18.98
CA TYR A 148 7.88 1.14 -18.72
C TYR A 148 8.44 -0.05 -17.95
N LEU A 149 7.69 -0.50 -16.95
CA LEU A 149 8.03 -1.66 -16.11
C LEU A 149 7.70 -2.98 -16.83
N GLU A 150 8.28 -4.07 -16.31
CA GLU A 150 7.84 -5.41 -16.71
C GLU A 150 6.39 -5.67 -16.26
N PRO A 151 5.62 -6.54 -16.99
CA PRO A 151 4.20 -6.77 -16.68
C PRO A 151 3.91 -7.29 -15.28
N SER A 152 4.90 -7.94 -14.68
CA SER A 152 4.79 -8.50 -13.32
C SER A 152 5.13 -7.50 -12.22
N MET A 153 5.45 -6.26 -12.59
CA MET A 153 5.85 -5.21 -11.65
C MET A 153 4.75 -4.17 -11.54
N ASP A 154 4.19 -4.02 -10.38
CA ASP A 154 3.24 -2.99 -10.02
C ASP A 154 3.91 -1.83 -9.27
N LEU A 155 3.19 -0.74 -9.13
CA LEU A 155 3.58 0.44 -8.37
C LEU A 155 2.90 0.44 -7.00
N ILE A 156 3.52 1.12 -6.03
CA ILE A 156 3.01 1.16 -4.66
C ILE A 156 2.02 2.33 -4.51
N GLY A 157 0.92 2.07 -3.83
CA GLY A 157 -0.23 2.95 -3.73
C GLY A 157 -0.01 4.30 -3.03
N ASN A 158 1.16 4.52 -2.43
CA ASN A 158 1.52 5.79 -1.79
C ASN A 158 2.10 6.85 -2.74
N ASN A 159 2.34 6.49 -4.01
CA ASN A 159 2.83 7.38 -5.07
C ASN A 159 2.40 6.85 -6.44
N LEU A 160 1.11 6.84 -6.70
CA LEU A 160 0.50 6.12 -7.82
C LEU A 160 -0.49 7.02 -8.55
N PHE A 161 -0.34 7.08 -9.87
CA PHE A 161 -1.17 7.88 -10.76
C PHE A 161 -1.89 7.00 -11.77
N PHE A 162 -3.14 7.34 -12.07
CA PHE A 162 -3.93 6.72 -13.11
C PHE A 162 -4.58 7.76 -14.02
N GLN A 163 -4.69 7.44 -15.28
CA GLN A 163 -5.61 8.14 -16.16
C GLN A 163 -7.05 7.96 -15.65
N HIS A 164 -7.76 9.06 -15.39
CA HIS A 164 -9.08 9.01 -14.73
C HIS A 164 -10.09 8.14 -15.50
N ALA A 165 -10.08 8.22 -16.83
CA ALA A 165 -11.00 7.46 -17.68
C ALA A 165 -10.92 5.94 -17.50
N ILE A 166 -9.80 5.40 -16.95
CA ILE A 166 -9.66 3.95 -16.76
C ILE A 166 -10.62 3.39 -15.73
N PHE A 167 -10.98 4.18 -14.70
CA PHE A 167 -11.91 3.74 -13.66
C PHE A 167 -13.32 3.44 -14.19
N ALA A 168 -13.78 4.18 -15.20
CA ALA A 168 -15.06 3.89 -15.88
C ALA A 168 -15.01 2.57 -16.68
N GLN A 169 -13.83 2.13 -17.09
CA GLN A 169 -13.65 0.95 -17.93
C GLN A 169 -13.46 -0.35 -17.14
N ILE A 170 -12.72 -0.28 -16.02
CA ILE A 170 -12.37 -1.48 -15.23
C ILE A 170 -12.98 -1.46 -13.82
N GLY A 171 -13.67 -0.38 -13.43
CA GLY A 171 -14.11 -0.14 -12.06
C GLY A 171 -13.00 0.38 -11.15
N GLY A 172 -13.33 0.65 -9.90
CA GLY A 172 -12.40 1.09 -8.87
C GLY A 172 -11.64 -0.05 -8.19
N PHE A 173 -11.05 0.26 -7.04
CA PHE A 173 -10.36 -0.70 -6.17
C PHE A 173 -11.35 -1.71 -5.54
N ASP A 174 -10.93 -2.97 -5.39
CA ASP A 174 -11.75 -4.01 -4.75
C ASP A 174 -11.89 -3.73 -3.24
N PRO A 175 -13.12 -3.51 -2.72
CA PRO A 175 -13.33 -3.23 -1.31
C PRO A 175 -13.02 -4.39 -0.36
N THR A 176 -12.78 -5.60 -0.87
CA THR A 176 -12.36 -6.74 -0.07
C THR A 176 -10.88 -6.73 0.25
N LEU A 177 -10.10 -5.89 -0.44
CA LEU A 177 -8.65 -5.69 -0.30
C LEU A 177 -8.34 -4.35 0.37
N GLY A 178 -7.09 -4.18 0.78
CA GLY A 178 -6.62 -2.96 1.45
C GLY A 178 -6.95 -2.90 2.95
N VAL A 179 -6.34 -1.95 3.61
CA VAL A 179 -6.46 -1.75 5.07
C VAL A 179 -7.90 -1.39 5.45
N ILE A 180 -8.43 -2.01 6.53
CA ILE A 180 -9.75 -1.69 7.10
C ILE A 180 -9.55 -1.31 8.58
N GLY A 181 -9.76 -0.04 8.93
CA GLY A 181 -9.47 0.47 10.27
C GLY A 181 -8.01 0.17 10.66
N ASN A 182 -7.81 -0.58 11.74
CA ASN A 182 -6.47 -1.01 12.20
C ASN A 182 -6.08 -2.42 11.70
N THR A 183 -6.87 -3.03 10.82
CA THR A 183 -6.59 -4.37 10.31
C THR A 183 -5.67 -4.28 9.10
N LEU A 184 -4.46 -4.83 9.23
CA LEU A 184 -3.48 -4.90 8.15
C LEU A 184 -4.00 -5.82 7.04
N ARG A 185 -4.13 -5.27 5.84
CA ARG A 185 -4.45 -5.95 4.58
C ARG A 185 -3.70 -5.25 3.46
N TYR A 186 -3.54 -5.94 2.34
CA TYR A 186 -2.79 -5.47 1.18
C TYR A 186 -3.47 -5.83 -0.11
N GLY A 187 -2.95 -5.32 -1.22
CA GLY A 187 -3.12 -5.85 -2.55
C GLY A 187 -4.16 -5.14 -3.40
N GLU A 188 -4.73 -4.04 -2.95
CA GLU A 188 -5.74 -3.29 -3.70
C GLU A 188 -5.15 -2.62 -4.95
N GLU A 189 -3.92 -2.09 -4.87
CA GLU A 189 -3.20 -1.56 -6.01
C GLU A 189 -2.69 -2.65 -6.94
N THR A 190 -2.13 -3.74 -6.39
CA THR A 190 -1.70 -4.91 -7.16
C THR A 190 -2.86 -5.54 -7.92
N GLU A 191 -4.04 -5.67 -7.30
CA GLU A 191 -5.24 -6.17 -7.96
C GLU A 191 -5.66 -5.29 -9.14
N MET A 192 -5.63 -3.98 -8.93
CA MET A 192 -5.95 -3.00 -9.97
C MET A 192 -4.99 -3.14 -11.16
N HIS A 193 -3.69 -3.21 -10.92
CA HIS A 193 -2.67 -3.43 -11.95
C HIS A 193 -2.88 -4.77 -12.68
N VAL A 194 -3.09 -5.88 -11.97
CA VAL A 194 -3.35 -7.20 -12.55
C VAL A 194 -4.60 -7.19 -13.41
N ARG A 195 -5.65 -6.48 -12.99
CA ARG A 195 -6.90 -6.34 -13.76
C ARG A 195 -6.68 -5.51 -15.04
N LEU A 196 -5.83 -4.47 -14.99
CA LEU A 196 -5.40 -3.74 -16.17
C LEU A 196 -4.64 -4.64 -17.15
N CYS A 197 -3.65 -5.40 -16.69
CA CYS A 197 -2.90 -6.34 -17.51
C CYS A 197 -3.75 -7.47 -18.11
N ARG A 198 -4.78 -7.95 -17.39
CA ARG A 198 -5.73 -8.95 -17.91
C ARG A 198 -6.61 -8.38 -19.01
N ARG A 199 -6.99 -7.10 -18.91
CA ARG A 199 -7.77 -6.41 -19.93
C ARG A 199 -6.95 -6.11 -21.16
N ASP A 200 -5.75 -5.61 -20.97
CA ASP A 200 -4.79 -5.29 -22.03
C ASP A 200 -3.43 -5.93 -21.69
N PRO A 201 -3.09 -7.07 -22.33
CA PRO A 201 -1.81 -7.74 -22.10
C PRO A 201 -0.58 -6.90 -22.49
N THR A 202 -0.76 -5.80 -23.21
CA THR A 202 0.32 -4.86 -23.56
C THR A 202 0.49 -3.76 -22.49
N HIS A 203 -0.44 -3.65 -21.53
CA HIS A 203 -0.36 -2.67 -20.46
C HIS A 203 0.93 -2.82 -19.64
N ARG A 204 1.56 -1.69 -19.36
CA ARG A 204 2.76 -1.56 -18.51
C ARG A 204 2.63 -0.28 -17.69
N ALA A 205 2.94 -0.36 -16.42
CA ALA A 205 3.08 0.84 -15.59
C ALA A 205 4.34 1.61 -16.00
N TYR A 206 4.28 2.92 -16.00
CA TYR A 206 5.44 3.77 -16.27
C TYR A 206 6.05 4.25 -14.95
N TYR A 207 7.36 4.13 -14.84
CA TYR A 207 8.12 4.53 -13.66
C TYR A 207 9.05 5.69 -13.97
N ASP A 208 9.09 6.72 -13.09
CA ASP A 208 10.08 7.79 -13.17
C ASP A 208 10.70 8.03 -11.80
N PRO A 209 12.03 7.90 -11.63
CA PRO A 209 12.69 8.10 -10.34
C PRO A 209 12.65 9.54 -9.84
N ARG A 210 12.35 10.53 -10.70
CA ARG A 210 12.17 11.94 -10.30
C ARG A 210 10.83 12.17 -9.60
N LEU A 211 9.84 11.30 -9.87
CA LEU A 211 8.51 11.34 -9.26
C LEU A 211 8.52 10.60 -7.92
N PHE A 212 9.21 11.15 -6.93
CA PHE A 212 9.32 10.48 -5.63
C PHE A 212 8.56 11.18 -4.52
N VAL A 213 8.28 10.45 -3.45
CA VAL A 213 7.74 10.98 -2.19
C VAL A 213 8.58 10.49 -1.02
N TYR A 214 8.53 11.19 0.11
CA TYR A 214 9.02 10.65 1.37
C TYR A 214 7.86 9.99 2.11
N HIS A 215 8.06 8.77 2.62
CA HIS A 215 7.05 8.00 3.31
C HIS A 215 7.50 7.63 4.73
N LEU A 216 6.67 7.93 5.73
CA LEU A 216 6.99 7.67 7.13
C LEU A 216 7.03 6.17 7.41
N VAL A 217 8.17 5.70 7.86
CA VAL A 217 8.26 4.37 8.48
C VAL A 217 7.82 4.48 9.93
N ARG A 218 6.56 4.17 10.18
CA ARG A 218 5.96 4.27 11.51
C ARG A 218 6.61 3.32 12.52
N PRO A 219 6.67 3.67 13.82
CA PRO A 219 7.38 2.88 14.84
C PRO A 219 6.99 1.41 14.89
N GLU A 220 5.72 1.08 14.69
CA GLU A 220 5.25 -0.30 14.67
C GLU A 220 5.85 -1.12 13.53
N LYS A 221 6.13 -0.50 12.36
CA LYS A 221 6.77 -1.15 11.22
C LYS A 221 8.23 -1.53 11.50
N LEU A 222 8.86 -0.92 12.49
CA LEU A 222 10.23 -1.25 12.93
C LEU A 222 10.30 -2.47 13.84
N SER A 223 9.18 -3.07 14.21
CA SER A 223 9.17 -4.29 15.03
C SER A 223 9.25 -5.54 14.16
N LEU A 224 10.05 -6.53 14.60
CA LEU A 224 10.14 -7.82 13.90
C LEU A 224 8.76 -8.51 13.79
N CYS A 225 7.94 -8.41 14.83
CA CYS A 225 6.61 -9.00 14.84
C CYS A 225 5.73 -8.41 13.72
N TRP A 226 5.80 -7.10 13.50
CA TRP A 226 5.08 -6.44 12.42
C TRP A 226 5.61 -6.93 11.06
N GLN A 227 6.92 -7.04 10.86
CA GLN A 227 7.51 -7.50 9.61
C GLN A 227 7.05 -8.92 9.25
N LEU A 228 7.14 -9.86 10.19
CA LEU A 228 6.69 -11.24 9.97
C LEU A 228 5.17 -11.32 9.71
N ARG A 229 4.38 -10.53 10.41
CA ARG A 229 2.94 -10.40 10.16
C ARG A 229 2.66 -9.81 8.78
N SER A 230 3.42 -8.82 8.36
CA SER A 230 3.32 -8.18 7.03
C SER A 230 3.52 -9.21 5.92
N THR A 231 4.60 -10.00 5.97
CA THR A 231 4.85 -11.10 5.02
C THR A 231 3.67 -12.08 4.93
N PHE A 232 3.12 -12.50 6.08
CA PHE A 232 1.94 -13.36 6.10
C PHE A 232 0.73 -12.70 5.43
N MET A 233 0.48 -11.42 5.68
CA MET A 233 -0.67 -10.69 5.13
C MET A 233 -0.51 -10.41 3.63
N HIS A 234 0.71 -10.19 3.12
CA HIS A 234 0.98 -10.17 1.68
C HIS A 234 0.61 -11.50 1.03
N GLY A 235 1.00 -12.61 1.63
CA GLY A 235 0.59 -13.93 1.17
C GLY A 235 -0.93 -14.11 1.15
N ARG A 236 -1.64 -13.60 2.14
CA ARG A 236 -3.12 -13.64 2.16
C ARG A 236 -3.75 -12.84 1.03
N ALA A 237 -3.17 -11.70 0.67
CA ALA A 237 -3.65 -10.87 -0.44
C ALA A 237 -3.42 -11.53 -1.81
N TYR A 238 -2.36 -12.34 -1.94
CA TYR A 238 -2.00 -12.99 -3.19
C TYR A 238 -3.13 -13.89 -3.75
N TYR A 239 -3.80 -14.64 -2.88
CA TYR A 239 -4.83 -15.59 -3.31
C TYR A 239 -6.03 -14.94 -4.05
N PRO A 240 -6.69 -13.90 -3.53
CA PRO A 240 -7.79 -13.26 -4.25
C PRO A 240 -7.34 -12.54 -5.53
N ILE A 241 -6.09 -12.06 -5.60
CA ILE A 241 -5.55 -11.34 -6.76
C ILE A 241 -5.28 -12.27 -7.95
N TYR A 242 -4.58 -13.37 -7.71
CA TYR A 242 -4.10 -14.27 -8.76
C TYR A 242 -5.02 -15.48 -9.02
N GLY A 243 -6.03 -15.71 -8.18
CA GLY A 243 -7.12 -16.65 -8.45
C GLY A 243 -6.64 -18.07 -8.76
N ALA A 244 -6.84 -18.54 -10.01
CA ALA A 244 -6.55 -19.92 -10.41
C ALA A 244 -5.06 -20.29 -10.28
N GLU A 245 -4.14 -19.36 -10.53
CA GLU A 245 -2.70 -19.57 -10.34
C GLU A 245 -2.35 -19.79 -8.87
N ALA A 246 -2.88 -18.93 -8.00
CA ALA A 246 -2.75 -19.09 -6.56
C ALA A 246 -3.42 -20.38 -6.06
N GLN A 247 -4.54 -20.79 -6.67
CA GLN A 247 -5.24 -22.02 -6.32
C GLN A 247 -4.44 -23.27 -6.68
N SER A 248 -3.82 -23.32 -7.87
CA SER A 248 -2.96 -24.44 -8.27
C SER A 248 -1.78 -24.59 -7.30
N PHE A 249 -1.18 -23.49 -6.92
CA PHE A 249 -0.08 -23.43 -5.99
C PHE A 249 -0.45 -23.88 -4.57
N THR A 250 -1.64 -23.51 -4.06
CA THR A 250 -2.12 -23.92 -2.74
C THR A 250 -2.60 -25.37 -2.71
N ARG A 251 -3.15 -25.92 -3.80
CA ARG A 251 -3.49 -27.35 -3.94
C ARG A 251 -2.27 -28.24 -3.86
N GLN A 252 -1.14 -27.83 -4.44
CA GLN A 252 0.14 -28.55 -4.32
C GLN A 252 0.71 -28.49 -2.90
N SER A 253 0.29 -27.49 -2.10
CA SER A 253 0.64 -27.42 -0.68
C SER A 253 -0.18 -28.47 0.06
N SER A 254 0.46 -29.56 0.48
CA SER A 254 -0.20 -30.62 1.22
C SER A 254 -0.91 -30.07 2.48
N LEU A 255 -1.87 -30.83 3.01
CA LEU A 255 -2.51 -30.56 4.31
C LEU A 255 -1.47 -30.42 5.45
N PHE A 256 -0.27 -30.95 5.26
CA PHE A 256 0.85 -30.90 6.20
C PHE A 256 1.70 -29.62 6.09
N PHE A 257 1.42 -28.72 5.11
CA PHE A 257 2.21 -27.50 4.95
C PHE A 257 2.25 -26.61 6.22
N PRO A 258 1.14 -26.41 6.96
CA PRO A 258 1.19 -25.64 8.21
C PRO A 258 2.15 -26.24 9.25
N LEU A 259 2.18 -27.58 9.35
CA LEU A 259 3.13 -28.28 10.25
C LEU A 259 4.59 -28.08 9.77
N TYR A 260 4.82 -28.23 8.47
CA TYR A 260 6.14 -27.97 7.89
C TYR A 260 6.59 -26.53 8.16
N ALA A 261 5.72 -25.55 7.93
CA ALA A 261 6.03 -24.13 8.18
C ALA A 261 6.31 -23.85 9.68
N LEU A 262 5.56 -24.49 10.58
CA LEU A 262 5.83 -24.42 12.02
C LEU A 262 7.23 -24.99 12.35
N LEU A 263 7.60 -26.13 11.80
CA LEU A 263 8.93 -26.75 12.03
C LEU A 263 10.05 -25.86 11.48
N ILE A 264 9.87 -25.27 10.31
CA ILE A 264 10.82 -24.28 9.75
C ILE A 264 10.93 -23.07 10.67
N GLY A 265 9.80 -22.52 11.15
CA GLY A 265 9.79 -21.40 12.07
C GLY A 265 10.56 -21.70 13.37
N LEU A 266 10.29 -22.85 14.01
CA LEU A 266 10.97 -23.30 15.22
C LEU A 266 12.47 -23.53 14.97
N ARG A 267 12.81 -24.20 13.86
CA ARG A 267 14.22 -24.38 13.46
C ARG A 267 14.93 -23.05 13.27
N THR A 268 14.33 -22.12 12.53
CA THR A 268 14.93 -20.81 12.26
C THR A 268 15.12 -20.00 13.54
N LEU A 269 14.14 -20.06 14.46
CA LEU A 269 14.24 -19.43 15.77
C LEU A 269 15.39 -20.03 16.59
N PHE A 270 15.48 -21.36 16.63
CA PHE A 270 16.56 -22.07 17.33
C PHE A 270 17.93 -21.71 16.74
N GLN A 271 18.07 -21.71 15.42
CA GLN A 271 19.29 -21.31 14.72
C GLN A 271 19.69 -19.87 15.01
N SER A 272 18.70 -18.95 15.09
CA SER A 272 18.95 -17.54 15.40
C SER A 272 19.59 -17.34 16.78
N TRP A 273 19.32 -18.23 17.70
CA TRP A 273 19.84 -18.18 19.06
C TRP A 273 21.20 -18.85 19.19
N LEU A 274 21.38 -20.06 18.66
CA LEU A 274 22.52 -20.94 18.95
C LEU A 274 23.58 -20.93 17.85
N TRP A 275 23.16 -20.82 16.57
CA TRP A 275 24.06 -21.07 15.44
C TRP A 275 24.20 -19.91 14.47
N ARG A 276 23.62 -18.74 14.78
CA ARG A 276 23.80 -17.60 13.89
C ARG A 276 25.27 -17.15 13.85
N ASP A 277 25.75 -16.78 12.70
CA ASP A 277 26.97 -16.02 12.54
C ASP A 277 26.78 -14.63 13.17
N ARG A 278 27.41 -14.40 14.35
CA ARG A 278 27.27 -13.15 15.10
C ARG A 278 27.94 -11.95 14.42
N LYS A 279 28.85 -12.17 13.48
CA LYS A 279 29.44 -11.08 12.67
C LYS A 279 28.46 -10.63 11.63
N ARG A 280 27.83 -11.57 10.92
CA ARG A 280 26.79 -11.29 9.90
C ARG A 280 25.48 -10.88 10.55
N TYR A 281 25.08 -11.50 11.64
CA TYR A 281 23.79 -11.27 12.33
C TYR A 281 24.05 -10.91 13.80
N PRO A 282 24.43 -9.66 14.15
CA PRO A 282 24.73 -9.26 15.52
C PRO A 282 23.59 -9.57 16.48
N TYR A 283 22.35 -9.38 16.03
CA TYR A 283 21.14 -9.65 16.80
C TYR A 283 20.36 -10.82 16.17
N TRP A 284 19.62 -11.56 17.01
CA TRP A 284 18.79 -12.68 16.54
C TRP A 284 17.66 -12.22 15.63
N GLN A 285 17.18 -10.98 15.81
CA GLN A 285 16.19 -10.35 14.94
C GLN A 285 16.69 -10.24 13.50
N ASN A 286 17.97 -9.89 13.26
CA ASN A 286 18.55 -9.83 11.92
C ASN A 286 18.47 -11.18 11.21
N TYR A 287 18.77 -12.26 11.94
CA TYR A 287 18.71 -13.61 11.37
C TYR A 287 17.30 -14.00 10.95
N LEU A 288 16.29 -13.70 11.78
CA LEU A 288 14.90 -13.99 11.46
C LEU A 288 14.37 -13.11 10.30
N TYR A 289 14.72 -11.83 10.33
CA TYR A 289 14.29 -10.87 9.30
C TYR A 289 14.84 -11.22 7.91
N GLU A 290 16.12 -11.65 7.83
CA GLU A 290 16.77 -12.02 6.57
C GLU A 290 16.56 -13.49 6.17
N SER A 291 15.78 -14.25 6.94
CA SER A 291 15.55 -15.67 6.66
C SER A 291 14.59 -15.90 5.51
N THR A 292 15.11 -16.18 4.33
CA THR A 292 14.30 -16.50 3.13
C THR A 292 13.38 -17.70 3.33
N ALA A 293 13.81 -18.69 4.14
CA ALA A 293 12.97 -19.86 4.45
C ALA A 293 11.77 -19.50 5.32
N LEU A 294 11.96 -18.60 6.30
CA LEU A 294 10.88 -18.12 7.16
C LEU A 294 9.92 -17.23 6.36
N ASP A 295 10.45 -16.31 5.57
CA ASP A 295 9.68 -15.42 4.70
C ASP A 295 8.80 -16.23 3.74
N TYR A 296 9.39 -17.16 3.00
CA TYR A 296 8.67 -18.08 2.11
C TYR A 296 7.55 -18.85 2.82
N CYS A 297 7.85 -19.41 4.02
CA CYS A 297 6.85 -20.17 4.78
C CYS A 297 5.68 -19.28 5.24
N LEU A 298 5.96 -18.06 5.72
CA LEU A 298 4.94 -17.12 6.17
C LEU A 298 4.05 -16.66 5.03
N HIS A 299 4.65 -16.29 3.89
CA HIS A 299 3.91 -15.90 2.70
C HIS A 299 2.98 -17.05 2.24
N ARG A 300 3.49 -18.27 2.12
CA ARG A 300 2.66 -19.43 1.74
C ARG A 300 1.58 -19.80 2.76
N LEU A 301 1.85 -19.63 4.06
CA LEU A 301 0.82 -19.79 5.09
C LEU A 301 -0.30 -18.77 4.92
N GLY A 302 0.05 -17.54 4.58
CA GLY A 302 -0.92 -16.50 4.24
C GLY A 302 -1.83 -16.93 3.08
N MET A 303 -1.25 -17.36 1.96
CA MET A 303 -1.98 -17.90 0.79
C MET A 303 -2.88 -19.07 1.17
N TRP A 304 -2.34 -20.05 1.88
CA TRP A 304 -3.07 -21.23 2.35
C TRP A 304 -4.25 -20.84 3.25
N SER A 305 -4.05 -19.91 4.16
CA SER A 305 -5.10 -19.44 5.07
C SER A 305 -6.26 -18.77 4.31
N ALA A 306 -5.96 -18.00 3.27
CA ALA A 306 -6.98 -17.40 2.40
C ALA A 306 -7.74 -18.46 1.60
N TYR A 307 -7.02 -19.45 1.04
CA TYR A 307 -7.61 -20.57 0.31
C TYR A 307 -8.58 -21.40 1.17
N ILE A 308 -8.17 -21.78 2.40
CA ILE A 308 -9.03 -22.54 3.31
C ILE A 308 -10.32 -21.78 3.67
N GLN A 309 -10.25 -20.46 3.80
CA GLN A 309 -11.45 -19.66 4.05
C GLN A 309 -12.46 -19.70 2.90
N THR A 310 -12.02 -19.93 1.66
CA THR A 310 -12.94 -20.11 0.53
C THR A 310 -13.57 -21.50 0.50
N LEU A 311 -12.85 -22.52 0.99
CA LEU A 311 -13.38 -23.90 1.07
C LEU A 311 -14.38 -24.08 2.23
N TRP A 312 -14.21 -23.32 3.30
CA TRP A 312 -15.05 -23.38 4.49
C TRP A 312 -15.61 -21.99 4.81
N PRO A 313 -16.69 -21.56 4.14
CA PRO A 313 -17.36 -20.34 4.54
C PRO A 313 -17.92 -20.56 5.94
N LEU A 314 -17.22 -20.07 6.94
CA LEU A 314 -17.80 -19.87 8.29
C LEU A 314 -18.96 -18.89 8.08
N ARG A 315 -20.18 -19.42 7.85
CA ARG A 315 -21.42 -18.71 8.00
C ARG A 315 -21.58 -18.34 9.49
N LEU A 316 -20.86 -17.32 9.91
CA LEU A 316 -21.25 -16.53 11.06
C LEU A 316 -22.54 -15.79 10.67
N HIS A 317 -23.66 -16.53 10.60
CA HIS A 317 -24.97 -15.94 10.73
C HIS A 317 -24.98 -15.27 12.12
N LYS A 318 -24.74 -13.95 12.17
CA LYS A 318 -25.33 -13.12 13.19
C LYS A 318 -26.83 -13.35 13.10
N ARG A 319 -27.36 -14.25 13.94
CA ARG A 319 -28.78 -14.29 14.25
C ARG A 319 -29.09 -12.91 14.78
N SER A 320 -29.75 -12.10 13.97
CA SER A 320 -30.49 -10.93 14.44
C SER A 320 -31.50 -11.45 15.48
N ARG A 321 -31.23 -11.23 16.73
CA ARG A 321 -32.27 -11.23 17.76
C ARG A 321 -33.13 -10.01 17.51
N HIS A 322 -34.08 -10.12 16.62
CA HIS A 322 -35.35 -9.41 16.69
C HIS A 322 -36.30 -10.38 17.38
N GLY A 323 -36.70 -10.03 18.57
CA GLY A 323 -37.67 -10.78 19.34
C GLY A 323 -38.13 -9.95 20.52
N ALA A 324 -39.35 -9.41 20.36
CA ALA A 324 -40.27 -8.85 21.31
C ALA A 324 -39.81 -7.64 22.15
#